data_385a3221169f26d06b40b51ff8cf88d5
#
_entry.id   385a3221169f26d06b40b51ff8cf88d5
#
_cell.length_a   1.000
_cell.length_b   1.000
_cell.length_c   1.000
_cell.angle_alpha   90.00
_cell.angle_beta   90.00
_cell.angle_gamma   90.00
#
_symmetry.space_group_name_H-M   'P 1'
#
loop_
_entity.id
_entity.type
_entity.pdbx_description
1 polymer ?
#
loop_
_entity_poly.entity_id
_entity_poly.type
_entity_poly.pdbx_seq_one_letter_code
_entity_poly.pdbx_strand_id
1 'polypeptide(L)'
;FSIGFGKELFGWTDKRGTRWKIGYLPFGGYVKMFGEDQFSLNKISRSLTKYAFSEKKLFQRFIIVLAGPLANFIFGIIGFALIYTFIGISYIPPIINEVQINSPAYHSDLKSGDKILKIDNKKIDSFREIGTIINLYKKTDFNFKIIRDSNVIVKTVVPTIIVEEIYGQKRNVRKIGITSFEPKIIKYNIFHSLYLGSKSTYDICSLTIKAL
;
A
#
# COMPACT_ATOMS: atom_id res chain seq x y z
N PHE A 1 28.24 -5.56 -6.27
CA PHE A 1 26.78 -5.66 -6.37
C PHE A 1 26.38 -7.02 -6.91
N SER A 2 25.45 -7.69 -6.24
CA SER A 2 24.89 -8.95 -6.70
C SER A 2 23.37 -8.83 -6.75
N ILE A 3 22.78 -9.11 -7.92
CA ILE A 3 21.38 -9.38 -8.08
C ILE A 3 21.22 -10.90 -7.95
N GLY A 4 20.44 -11.36 -6.96
CA GLY A 4 20.32 -12.78 -6.64
C GLY A 4 21.48 -13.33 -5.79
N PHE A 5 21.32 -14.60 -5.40
CA PHE A 5 22.24 -15.35 -4.57
C PHE A 5 22.80 -16.56 -5.32
N GLY A 6 23.85 -17.20 -4.76
CA GLY A 6 24.44 -18.42 -5.26
C GLY A 6 25.53 -18.20 -6.31
N LYS A 7 25.71 -19.21 -7.18
CA LYS A 7 26.73 -19.18 -8.24
C LYS A 7 26.45 -18.03 -9.22
N GLU A 8 27.51 -17.37 -9.66
CA GLU A 8 27.44 -16.31 -10.68
C GLU A 8 27.09 -16.91 -12.03
N LEU A 9 25.97 -16.44 -12.62
CA LEU A 9 25.58 -16.77 -13.99
C LEU A 9 26.25 -15.81 -14.98
N PHE A 10 26.25 -14.53 -14.62
CA PHE A 10 26.81 -13.47 -15.45
C PHE A 10 27.36 -12.37 -14.56
N GLY A 11 28.48 -11.76 -14.97
CA GLY A 11 29.04 -10.64 -14.25
C GLY A 11 30.13 -9.92 -15.04
N TRP A 12 30.28 -8.62 -14.71
CA TRP A 12 31.31 -7.77 -15.27
C TRP A 12 31.91 -6.86 -14.21
N THR A 13 33.07 -6.36 -14.46
CA THR A 13 33.71 -5.36 -13.61
C THR A 13 33.73 -4.03 -14.35
N ASP A 14 33.20 -2.98 -13.73
CA ASP A 14 33.18 -1.65 -14.33
C ASP A 14 34.58 -0.98 -14.26
N LYS A 15 34.70 0.19 -14.93
CA LYS A 15 35.97 0.98 -14.97
C LYS A 15 36.42 1.48 -13.60
N ARG A 16 35.53 1.46 -12.58
CA ARG A 16 35.80 1.89 -11.21
C ARG A 16 36.18 0.71 -10.31
N GLY A 17 36.27 -0.51 -10.85
CA GLY A 17 36.60 -1.72 -10.12
C GLY A 17 35.41 -2.36 -9.40
N THR A 18 34.17 -1.90 -9.62
CA THR A 18 32.98 -2.51 -9.03
C THR A 18 32.61 -3.76 -9.80
N ARG A 19 32.54 -4.90 -9.11
CA ARG A 19 32.03 -6.16 -9.67
C ARG A 19 30.51 -6.20 -9.62
N TRP A 20 29.88 -6.29 -10.78
CA TRP A 20 28.44 -6.51 -10.95
C TRP A 20 28.21 -7.96 -11.30
N LYS A 21 27.28 -8.64 -10.63
CA LYS A 21 26.98 -10.04 -10.91
C LYS A 21 25.50 -10.35 -10.78
N ILE A 22 25.07 -11.37 -11.52
CA ILE A 22 23.75 -11.96 -11.44
C ILE A 22 23.91 -13.38 -10.93
N GLY A 23 23.29 -13.69 -9.80
CA GLY A 23 23.30 -15.02 -9.18
C GLY A 23 22.20 -15.92 -9.72
N TYR A 24 22.37 -17.21 -9.52
CA TYR A 24 21.41 -18.25 -9.99
C TYR A 24 20.02 -18.11 -9.35
N LEU A 25 19.93 -17.72 -8.08
CA LEU A 25 18.67 -17.53 -7.37
C LEU A 25 18.24 -16.06 -7.46
N PRO A 26 17.19 -15.71 -8.24
CA PRO A 26 16.81 -14.32 -8.49
C PRO A 26 16.05 -13.65 -7.35
N PHE A 27 16.11 -14.21 -6.14
CA PHE A 27 15.46 -13.65 -4.96
C PHE A 27 16.40 -12.75 -4.19
N GLY A 28 16.15 -11.43 -4.26
CA GLY A 28 16.95 -10.44 -3.54
C GLY A 28 18.31 -10.15 -4.17
N GLY A 29 19.24 -9.71 -3.35
CA GLY A 29 20.59 -9.37 -3.75
C GLY A 29 21.40 -8.86 -2.56
N TYR A 30 22.67 -8.60 -2.77
CA TYR A 30 23.54 -8.04 -1.74
C TYR A 30 24.61 -7.10 -2.32
N VAL A 31 25.07 -6.22 -1.46
CA VAL A 31 26.21 -5.35 -1.75
C VAL A 31 27.31 -5.68 -0.77
N LYS A 32 28.49 -6.04 -1.27
CA LYS A 32 29.69 -6.15 -0.46
C LYS A 32 30.47 -4.85 -0.59
N MET A 33 30.65 -4.16 0.52
CA MET A 33 31.36 -2.88 0.53
C MET A 33 32.83 -3.09 0.62
N PHE A 34 33.62 -2.23 -0.05
CA PHE A 34 35.04 -2.28 0.01
C PHE A 34 35.54 -1.95 1.43
N GLY A 35 36.35 -2.86 2.02
CA GLY A 35 36.86 -2.69 3.38
C GLY A 35 35.82 -2.80 4.48
N GLU A 36 34.75 -3.58 4.26
CA GLU A 36 33.74 -3.90 5.27
C GLU A 36 34.30 -4.85 6.32
N ASP A 37 35.07 -5.87 5.90
CA ASP A 37 35.73 -6.82 6.79
C ASP A 37 37.11 -6.34 7.20
N GLN A 38 37.42 -6.31 8.48
CA GLN A 38 38.75 -5.93 9.00
C GLN A 38 39.88 -6.83 8.47
N PHE A 39 39.62 -8.11 8.21
CA PHE A 39 40.56 -9.04 7.58
C PHE A 39 40.93 -8.65 6.14
N SER A 40 40.03 -7.97 5.44
CA SER A 40 40.29 -7.46 4.10
C SER A 40 41.22 -6.25 4.11
N LEU A 41 41.21 -5.46 5.18
CA LEU A 41 42.05 -4.26 5.32
C LEU A 41 43.56 -4.56 5.33
N ASN A 42 43.98 -5.69 5.92
CA ASN A 42 45.41 -6.10 6.00
C ASN A 42 45.98 -6.48 4.63
N LYS A 43 45.16 -6.70 3.62
CA LYS A 43 45.57 -7.02 2.23
C LYS A 43 45.47 -5.82 1.29
N ILE A 44 44.99 -4.68 1.76
CA ILE A 44 44.73 -3.49 0.94
C ILE A 44 45.92 -2.55 1.04
N SER A 45 46.37 -2.02 -0.11
CA SER A 45 47.40 -0.99 -0.14
C SER A 45 46.98 0.23 0.69
N ARG A 46 47.89 0.79 1.48
CA ARG A 46 47.62 1.98 2.33
C ARG A 46 46.99 3.15 1.58
N SER A 47 47.28 3.29 0.28
CA SER A 47 46.66 4.34 -0.57
C SER A 47 45.18 4.16 -0.79
N LEU A 48 44.66 2.93 -0.71
CA LEU A 48 43.26 2.58 -0.93
C LEU A 48 42.46 2.52 0.37
N THR A 49 43.11 2.44 1.52
CA THR A 49 42.43 2.34 2.83
C THR A 49 41.45 3.48 3.06
N LYS A 50 41.77 4.70 2.64
CA LYS A 50 40.89 5.87 2.75
C LYS A 50 39.51 5.72 2.05
N TYR A 51 39.38 4.77 1.12
CA TYR A 51 38.15 4.48 0.43
C TYR A 51 37.33 3.36 1.10
N ALA A 52 37.93 2.64 2.07
CA ALA A 52 37.26 1.57 2.79
C ALA A 52 36.05 2.09 3.58
N PHE A 53 35.00 1.27 3.63
CA PHE A 53 33.77 1.61 4.37
C PHE A 53 34.05 1.87 5.87
N SER A 54 34.93 1.06 6.48
CA SER A 54 35.33 1.18 7.87
C SER A 54 36.03 2.52 8.21
N GLU A 55 36.71 3.12 7.26
CA GLU A 55 37.42 4.40 7.42
C GLU A 55 36.57 5.62 7.14
N LYS A 56 35.29 5.41 6.71
CA LYS A 56 34.36 6.52 6.47
C LYS A 56 33.84 7.08 7.78
N LYS A 57 33.53 8.38 7.78
CA LYS A 57 32.88 9.05 8.91
C LYS A 57 31.52 8.38 9.21
N LEU A 58 31.12 8.37 10.46
CA LEU A 58 29.89 7.73 10.93
C LEU A 58 28.68 8.13 10.07
N PHE A 59 28.54 9.42 9.75
CA PHE A 59 27.44 9.93 8.92
C PHE A 59 27.47 9.36 7.49
N GLN A 60 28.66 9.20 6.89
CA GLN A 60 28.78 8.59 5.56
C GLN A 60 28.39 7.12 5.59
N ARG A 61 28.80 6.37 6.61
CA ARG A 61 28.41 4.97 6.82
C ARG A 61 26.90 4.85 7.00
N PHE A 62 26.30 5.73 7.79
CA PHE A 62 24.86 5.79 7.99
C PHE A 62 24.10 6.00 6.67
N ILE A 63 24.53 6.97 5.84
CA ILE A 63 23.89 7.21 4.53
C ILE A 63 24.03 6.00 3.62
N ILE A 64 25.19 5.35 3.58
CA ILE A 64 25.42 4.17 2.73
C ILE A 64 24.47 3.03 3.13
N VAL A 65 24.34 2.75 4.43
CA VAL A 65 23.42 1.71 4.93
C VAL A 65 21.94 2.09 4.67
N LEU A 66 21.61 3.36 4.87
CA LEU A 66 20.24 3.84 4.66
C LEU A 66 19.84 3.85 3.18
N ALA A 67 20.79 3.93 2.26
CA ALA A 67 20.54 3.96 0.82
C ALA A 67 19.78 2.71 0.34
N GLY A 68 20.03 1.54 0.93
CA GLY A 68 19.29 0.30 0.60
C GLY A 68 17.78 0.41 0.86
N PRO A 69 17.34 0.62 2.11
CA PRO A 69 15.93 0.86 2.41
C PRO A 69 15.30 2.00 1.60
N LEU A 70 16.00 3.13 1.45
CA LEU A 70 15.50 4.25 0.64
C LEU A 70 15.26 3.86 -0.82
N ALA A 71 16.17 3.11 -1.42
CA ALA A 71 16.00 2.61 -2.79
C ALA A 71 14.75 1.74 -2.93
N ASN A 72 14.47 0.89 -1.94
CA ASN A 72 13.26 0.06 -1.93
C ASN A 72 11.98 0.91 -1.85
N PHE A 73 11.97 1.96 -1.03
CA PHE A 73 10.85 2.91 -0.98
C PHE A 73 10.64 3.62 -2.32
N ILE A 74 11.71 4.13 -2.93
CA ILE A 74 11.65 4.79 -4.23
C ILE A 74 11.13 3.82 -5.29
N PHE A 75 11.63 2.58 -5.30
CA PHE A 75 11.18 1.55 -6.22
C PHE A 75 9.69 1.22 -6.03
N GLY A 76 9.22 1.12 -4.78
CA GLY A 76 7.81 0.92 -4.46
C GLY A 76 6.93 2.06 -4.97
N ILE A 77 7.35 3.32 -4.74
CA ILE A 77 6.63 4.52 -5.23
C ILE A 77 6.52 4.51 -6.75
N ILE A 78 7.64 4.25 -7.45
CA ILE A 78 7.66 4.18 -8.91
C ILE A 78 6.79 3.04 -9.41
N GLY A 79 6.88 1.85 -8.80
CA GLY A 79 6.08 0.68 -9.16
C GLY A 79 4.58 0.97 -9.06
N PHE A 80 4.13 1.52 -7.93
CA PHE A 80 2.72 1.93 -7.78
C PHE A 80 2.33 3.03 -8.77
N ALA A 81 3.20 4.02 -9.00
CA ALA A 81 2.91 5.09 -9.96
C ALA A 81 2.73 4.53 -11.38
N LEU A 82 3.54 3.57 -11.80
CA LEU A 82 3.38 2.91 -13.10
C LEU A 82 2.05 2.13 -13.17
N ILE A 83 1.71 1.38 -12.11
CA ILE A 83 0.42 0.67 -12.04
C ILE A 83 -0.74 1.67 -12.18
N TYR A 84 -0.75 2.76 -11.43
CA TYR A 84 -1.82 3.75 -11.45
C TYR A 84 -1.92 4.51 -12.77
N THR A 85 -0.81 4.69 -13.48
CA THR A 85 -0.78 5.37 -14.77
C THR A 85 -1.22 4.44 -15.91
N PHE A 86 -0.68 3.22 -15.98
CA PHE A 86 -0.88 2.34 -17.13
C PHE A 86 -2.02 1.36 -16.95
N ILE A 87 -2.14 0.73 -15.79
CA ILE A 87 -3.19 -0.25 -15.49
C ILE A 87 -4.42 0.44 -14.93
N GLY A 88 -4.22 1.37 -13.99
CA GLY A 88 -5.29 2.04 -13.23
C GLY A 88 -5.65 1.28 -11.97
N ILE A 89 -6.59 1.83 -11.21
CA ILE A 89 -7.16 1.23 -10.01
C ILE A 89 -8.65 1.00 -10.18
N SER A 90 -9.12 -0.11 -9.62
CA SER A 90 -10.54 -0.41 -9.52
C SER A 90 -11.19 0.53 -8.50
N TYR A 91 -12.02 1.42 -8.96
CA TYR A 91 -12.76 2.39 -8.16
C TYR A 91 -14.25 2.12 -8.22
N ILE A 92 -14.88 2.07 -7.09
CA ILE A 92 -16.33 1.96 -6.94
C ILE A 92 -16.81 3.25 -6.29
N PRO A 93 -17.57 4.10 -7.00
CA PRO A 93 -18.07 5.34 -6.43
C PRO A 93 -18.95 5.04 -5.21
N PRO A 94 -18.95 5.91 -4.18
CA PRO A 94 -19.75 5.72 -2.98
C PRO A 94 -21.23 6.11 -3.23
N ILE A 95 -21.82 5.51 -4.27
CA ILE A 95 -23.20 5.72 -4.68
C ILE A 95 -23.94 4.39 -4.53
N ILE A 96 -25.10 4.41 -3.93
CA ILE A 96 -25.95 3.23 -3.77
C ILE A 96 -26.55 2.87 -5.13
N ASN A 97 -26.31 1.66 -5.59
CA ASN A 97 -26.96 1.13 -6.79
C ASN A 97 -28.37 0.64 -6.47
N GLU A 98 -28.48 -0.29 -5.50
CA GLU A 98 -29.76 -0.84 -5.08
C GLU A 98 -29.81 -0.96 -3.56
N VAL A 99 -31.03 -0.87 -3.02
CA VAL A 99 -31.34 -1.11 -1.61
C VAL A 99 -32.17 -2.37 -1.51
N GLN A 100 -31.70 -3.36 -0.75
CA GLN A 100 -32.43 -4.62 -0.53
C GLN A 100 -33.69 -4.37 0.30
N ILE A 101 -34.80 -4.95 -0.13
CA ILE A 101 -36.07 -4.86 0.58
C ILE A 101 -35.91 -5.48 1.99
N ASN A 102 -36.58 -4.89 2.98
CA ASN A 102 -36.49 -5.29 4.39
C ASN A 102 -35.11 -5.26 5.02
N SER A 103 -34.16 -4.54 4.42
CA SER A 103 -32.81 -4.33 4.97
C SER A 103 -32.77 -3.11 5.91
N PRO A 104 -31.72 -2.99 6.73
CA PRO A 104 -31.46 -1.79 7.53
C PRO A 104 -31.43 -0.49 6.72
N ALA A 105 -30.87 -0.51 5.53
CA ALA A 105 -30.85 0.63 4.63
C ALA A 105 -32.24 1.00 4.15
N TYR A 106 -33.10 0.01 3.85
CA TYR A 106 -34.48 0.22 3.46
C TYR A 106 -35.30 0.88 4.58
N HIS A 107 -35.20 0.36 5.81
CA HIS A 107 -35.88 0.92 6.98
C HIS A 107 -35.38 2.33 7.37
N SER A 108 -34.15 2.67 6.99
CA SER A 108 -33.58 4.01 7.19
C SER A 108 -33.86 4.98 6.04
N ASP A 109 -34.72 4.60 5.09
CA ASP A 109 -35.07 5.40 3.89
C ASP A 109 -33.83 5.81 3.09
N LEU A 110 -32.82 4.92 2.97
CA LEU A 110 -31.78 5.05 1.95
C LEU A 110 -32.35 4.58 0.61
N LYS A 111 -31.93 5.24 -0.48
CA LYS A 111 -32.46 4.98 -1.83
C LYS A 111 -31.34 4.76 -2.84
N SER A 112 -31.68 4.11 -3.94
CA SER A 112 -30.82 4.06 -5.12
C SER A 112 -30.48 5.47 -5.59
N GLY A 113 -29.24 5.71 -5.98
CA GLY A 113 -28.74 7.03 -6.39
C GLY A 113 -28.17 7.88 -5.25
N ASP A 114 -28.40 7.53 -3.97
CA ASP A 114 -27.83 8.26 -2.85
C ASP A 114 -26.31 8.19 -2.89
N LYS A 115 -25.63 9.35 -2.89
CA LYS A 115 -24.18 9.44 -2.78
C LYS A 115 -23.79 9.62 -1.32
N ILE A 116 -23.04 8.67 -0.78
CA ILE A 116 -22.57 8.71 0.60
C ILE A 116 -21.34 9.60 0.71
N LEU A 117 -21.42 10.66 1.50
CA LEU A 117 -20.31 11.59 1.74
C LEU A 117 -19.49 11.22 2.97
N LYS A 118 -20.19 10.89 4.06
CA LYS A 118 -19.58 10.55 5.35
C LYS A 118 -20.42 9.49 6.06
N ILE A 119 -19.73 8.70 6.88
CA ILE A 119 -20.37 7.86 7.91
C ILE A 119 -19.82 8.36 9.24
N ASP A 120 -20.69 8.86 10.11
CA ASP A 120 -20.33 9.65 11.29
C ASP A 120 -19.40 10.82 10.88
N ASN A 121 -18.19 10.86 11.42
CA ASN A 121 -17.19 11.88 11.09
C ASN A 121 -16.20 11.46 10.00
N LYS A 122 -16.34 10.24 9.42
CA LYS A 122 -15.39 9.74 8.42
C LYS A 122 -15.88 10.01 7.01
N LYS A 123 -15.04 10.67 6.23
CA LYS A 123 -15.26 10.87 4.79
C LYS A 123 -15.20 9.54 4.06
N ILE A 124 -16.07 9.34 3.09
CA ILE A 124 -16.16 8.16 2.25
C ILE A 124 -15.77 8.55 0.83
N ASP A 125 -14.67 7.99 0.36
CA ASP A 125 -14.17 8.22 -1.00
C ASP A 125 -14.50 7.02 -1.92
N SER A 126 -14.74 5.81 -1.37
CA SER A 126 -15.08 4.61 -2.13
C SER A 126 -16.15 3.78 -1.43
N PHE A 127 -17.00 3.10 -2.20
CA PHE A 127 -18.04 2.22 -1.67
C PHE A 127 -17.50 1.10 -0.76
N ARG A 128 -16.27 0.61 -1.05
CA ARG A 128 -15.62 -0.42 -0.24
C ARG A 128 -15.36 0.01 1.21
N GLU A 129 -15.16 1.31 1.44
CA GLU A 129 -14.92 1.85 2.78
C GLU A 129 -16.13 1.73 3.68
N ILE A 130 -17.36 1.72 3.12
CA ILE A 130 -18.60 1.61 3.86
C ILE A 130 -18.62 0.32 4.67
N GLY A 131 -18.39 -0.82 4.02
CA GLY A 131 -18.33 -2.12 4.68
C GLY A 131 -17.21 -2.21 5.72
N THR A 132 -16.05 -1.64 5.41
CA THR A 132 -14.91 -1.60 6.32
C THR A 132 -15.26 -0.82 7.59
N ILE A 133 -15.86 0.37 7.46
CA ILE A 133 -16.21 1.21 8.60
C ILE A 133 -17.28 0.54 9.48
N ILE A 134 -18.34 0.00 8.88
CA ILE A 134 -19.43 -0.64 9.62
C ILE A 134 -18.93 -1.87 10.41
N ASN A 135 -17.96 -2.61 9.86
CA ASN A 135 -17.43 -3.80 10.52
C ASN A 135 -16.31 -3.48 11.53
N LEU A 136 -15.52 -2.43 11.28
CA LEU A 136 -14.42 -2.03 12.18
C LEU A 136 -14.96 -1.38 13.46
N TYR A 137 -15.92 -0.46 13.31
CA TYR A 137 -16.52 0.24 14.45
C TYR A 137 -17.72 -0.54 14.96
N LYS A 138 -17.58 -1.22 16.09
CA LYS A 138 -18.64 -2.05 16.72
C LYS A 138 -19.72 -1.18 17.39
N LYS A 139 -20.24 -0.18 16.65
CA LYS A 139 -21.36 0.65 17.10
C LYS A 139 -22.70 0.00 16.79
N THR A 140 -23.74 0.43 17.49
CA THR A 140 -25.11 0.01 17.27
C THR A 140 -25.71 0.69 16.03
N ASP A 141 -25.40 1.98 15.86
CA ASP A 141 -25.95 2.82 14.81
C ASP A 141 -24.87 3.69 14.15
N PHE A 142 -25.12 4.11 12.93
CA PHE A 142 -24.21 4.96 12.14
C PHE A 142 -25.00 6.06 11.46
N ASN A 143 -24.49 7.29 11.50
CA ASN A 143 -25.10 8.43 10.82
C ASN A 143 -24.47 8.58 9.41
N PHE A 144 -25.28 8.32 8.40
CA PHE A 144 -24.93 8.46 6.99
C PHE A 144 -25.27 9.86 6.51
N LYS A 145 -24.27 10.65 6.17
CA LYS A 145 -24.47 11.92 5.46
C LYS A 145 -24.43 11.64 3.97
N ILE A 146 -25.55 11.83 3.30
CA ILE A 146 -25.76 11.51 1.88
C ILE A 146 -26.12 12.77 1.08
N ILE A 147 -25.94 12.71 -0.24
CA ILE A 147 -26.54 13.65 -1.19
C ILE A 147 -27.62 12.92 -1.97
N ARG A 148 -28.83 13.47 -1.97
CA ARG A 148 -29.98 13.08 -2.77
C ARG A 148 -30.57 14.33 -3.42
N ASP A 149 -30.75 14.34 -4.74
CA ASP A 149 -31.31 15.48 -5.49
C ASP A 149 -30.67 16.84 -5.11
N SER A 150 -29.33 16.86 -5.03
CA SER A 150 -28.52 18.01 -4.62
C SER A 150 -28.66 18.45 -3.15
N ASN A 151 -29.52 17.80 -2.37
CA ASN A 151 -29.72 18.08 -0.96
C ASN A 151 -28.85 17.18 -0.08
N VAL A 152 -28.29 17.74 0.98
CA VAL A 152 -27.53 16.99 1.98
C VAL A 152 -28.46 16.52 3.07
N ILE A 153 -28.60 15.20 3.24
CA ILE A 153 -29.47 14.57 4.20
C ILE A 153 -28.66 13.68 5.14
N VAL A 154 -29.11 13.55 6.38
CA VAL A 154 -28.52 12.62 7.35
C VAL A 154 -29.53 11.52 7.65
N LYS A 155 -29.11 10.27 7.57
CA LYS A 155 -29.91 9.08 7.88
C LYS A 155 -29.18 8.21 8.88
N THR A 156 -29.87 7.76 9.91
CA THR A 156 -29.30 6.84 10.91
C THR A 156 -29.63 5.41 10.51
N VAL A 157 -28.60 4.57 10.40
CA VAL A 157 -28.71 3.17 9.97
C VAL A 157 -28.20 2.25 11.07
N VAL A 158 -28.99 1.26 11.44
CA VAL A 158 -28.64 0.21 12.42
C VAL A 158 -28.33 -1.08 11.65
N PRO A 159 -27.04 -1.48 11.51
CA PRO A 159 -26.67 -2.66 10.75
C PRO A 159 -27.19 -3.96 11.37
N THR A 160 -27.58 -4.91 10.54
CA THR A 160 -27.89 -6.28 10.98
C THR A 160 -26.60 -7.11 11.03
N ILE A 161 -26.44 -7.92 12.08
CA ILE A 161 -25.35 -8.87 12.20
C ILE A 161 -25.78 -10.18 11.56
N ILE A 162 -25.02 -10.63 10.57
CA ILE A 162 -25.20 -11.94 9.94
C ILE A 162 -23.95 -12.78 10.12
N VAL A 163 -24.12 -14.09 10.15
CA VAL A 163 -23.00 -15.05 10.19
C VAL A 163 -22.64 -15.41 8.75
N GLU A 164 -21.45 -15.07 8.33
CA GLU A 164 -20.91 -15.48 7.02
C GLU A 164 -19.74 -16.45 7.21
N GLU A 165 -19.66 -17.42 6.32
CA GLU A 165 -18.50 -18.30 6.24
C GLU A 165 -17.47 -17.70 5.29
N ILE A 166 -16.36 -17.23 5.87
CA ILE A 166 -15.26 -16.63 5.12
C ILE A 166 -14.02 -17.53 5.33
N TYR A 167 -13.52 -18.11 4.24
CA TYR A 167 -12.39 -19.06 4.28
C TYR A 167 -12.59 -20.22 5.27
N GLY A 168 -13.80 -20.82 5.32
CA GLY A 168 -14.14 -21.91 6.22
C GLY A 168 -14.32 -21.52 7.69
N GLN A 169 -14.29 -20.23 8.01
CA GLN A 169 -14.53 -19.71 9.36
C GLN A 169 -15.83 -18.91 9.41
N LYS A 170 -16.70 -19.25 10.36
CA LYS A 170 -17.91 -18.47 10.63
C LYS A 170 -17.53 -17.15 11.31
N ARG A 171 -17.87 -16.04 10.67
CA ARG A 171 -17.61 -14.68 11.20
C ARG A 171 -18.89 -13.85 11.23
N ASN A 172 -19.05 -13.10 12.31
CA ASN A 172 -20.12 -12.13 12.41
C ASN A 172 -19.78 -10.91 11.55
N VAL A 173 -20.54 -10.67 10.51
CA VAL A 173 -20.39 -9.52 9.59
C VAL A 173 -21.60 -8.62 9.72
N ARG A 174 -21.36 -7.31 9.82
CA ARG A 174 -22.44 -6.31 9.82
C ARG A 174 -22.76 -5.90 8.41
N LYS A 175 -24.05 -5.97 8.06
CA LYS A 175 -24.56 -5.54 6.75
C LYS A 175 -25.71 -4.56 6.90
N ILE A 176 -25.85 -3.68 5.91
CA ILE A 176 -26.96 -2.72 5.82
C ILE A 176 -27.86 -2.96 4.62
N GLY A 177 -27.49 -3.87 3.69
CA GLY A 177 -28.30 -4.26 2.56
C GLY A 177 -28.32 -3.24 1.41
N ILE A 178 -27.15 -2.74 1.03
CA ILE A 178 -26.96 -1.92 -0.17
C ILE A 178 -26.00 -2.61 -1.14
N THR A 179 -26.18 -2.36 -2.43
CA THR A 179 -25.27 -2.82 -3.48
C THR A 179 -24.53 -1.64 -4.11
N SER A 180 -23.36 -1.92 -4.68
CA SER A 180 -22.59 -0.93 -5.44
C SER A 180 -22.85 -1.03 -6.92
N PHE A 181 -22.49 0.00 -7.65
CA PHE A 181 -22.26 -0.11 -9.08
C PHE A 181 -21.05 -0.98 -9.39
N GLU A 182 -20.94 -1.40 -10.64
CA GLU A 182 -19.76 -2.11 -11.11
C GLU A 182 -18.49 -1.26 -10.96
N PRO A 183 -17.37 -1.89 -10.64
CA PRO A 183 -16.09 -1.18 -10.51
C PRO A 183 -15.65 -0.62 -11.86
N LYS A 184 -15.23 0.64 -11.86
CA LYS A 184 -14.63 1.31 -13.00
C LYS A 184 -13.11 1.37 -12.82
N ILE A 185 -12.36 1.13 -13.89
CA ILE A 185 -10.91 1.34 -13.87
C ILE A 185 -10.63 2.81 -14.11
N ILE A 186 -9.99 3.46 -13.14
CA ILE A 186 -9.55 4.84 -13.24
C ILE A 186 -8.04 4.87 -13.40
N LYS A 187 -7.56 5.53 -14.47
CA LYS A 187 -6.15 5.82 -14.70
C LYS A 187 -5.87 7.26 -14.33
N TYR A 188 -4.72 7.50 -13.74
CA TYR A 188 -4.29 8.82 -13.33
C TYR A 188 -3.12 9.32 -14.17
N ASN A 189 -2.95 10.64 -14.26
CA ASN A 189 -1.74 11.20 -14.85
C ASN A 189 -0.52 10.90 -13.97
N ILE A 190 0.68 10.97 -14.54
CA ILE A 190 1.93 10.55 -13.87
C ILE A 190 2.17 11.29 -12.54
N PHE A 191 1.85 12.57 -12.45
CA PHE A 191 2.06 13.36 -11.23
C PHE A 191 1.12 12.90 -10.10
N HIS A 192 -0.16 12.69 -10.42
CA HIS A 192 -1.13 12.19 -9.45
C HIS A 192 -0.81 10.74 -9.05
N SER A 193 -0.33 9.94 -10.00
CA SER A 193 0.10 8.56 -9.75
C SER A 193 1.31 8.49 -8.81
N LEU A 194 2.27 9.41 -8.93
CA LEU A 194 3.39 9.52 -7.99
C LEU A 194 2.92 9.87 -6.57
N TYR A 195 1.98 10.82 -6.45
CA TYR A 195 1.38 11.13 -5.16
C TYR A 195 0.67 9.94 -4.54
N LEU A 196 -0.19 9.25 -5.31
CA LEU A 196 -0.89 8.05 -4.86
C LEU A 196 0.07 6.91 -4.54
N GLY A 197 1.13 6.73 -5.34
CA GLY A 197 2.18 5.75 -5.11
C GLY A 197 2.93 5.99 -3.80
N SER A 198 3.27 7.24 -3.51
CA SER A 198 3.89 7.62 -2.24
C SER A 198 2.97 7.32 -1.05
N LYS A 199 1.68 7.67 -1.16
CA LYS A 199 0.67 7.38 -0.14
C LYS A 199 0.52 5.87 0.09
N SER A 200 0.39 5.08 -0.97
CA SER A 200 0.22 3.63 -0.87
C SER A 200 1.44 2.94 -0.27
N THR A 201 2.66 3.39 -0.64
CA THR A 201 3.90 2.88 -0.04
C THR A 201 3.93 3.18 1.47
N TYR A 202 3.59 4.40 1.87
CA TYR A 202 3.51 4.78 3.28
C TYR A 202 2.46 3.97 4.05
N ASP A 203 1.26 3.81 3.48
CA ASP A 203 0.15 3.08 4.11
C ASP A 203 0.52 1.60 4.33
N ILE A 204 1.15 0.94 3.35
CA ILE A 204 1.62 -0.44 3.48
C ILE A 204 2.68 -0.57 4.56
N CYS A 205 3.67 0.34 4.59
CA CYS A 205 4.70 0.33 5.63
C CYS A 205 4.10 0.54 7.02
N SER A 206 3.17 1.49 7.16
CA SER A 206 2.47 1.75 8.42
C SER A 206 1.66 0.54 8.88
N LEU A 207 0.95 -0.13 7.96
CA LEU A 207 0.20 -1.36 8.28
C LEU A 207 1.12 -2.50 8.70
N THR A 208 2.25 -2.67 8.01
CA THR A 208 3.24 -3.71 8.35
C THR A 208 3.81 -3.51 9.74
N ILE A 209 4.18 -2.26 10.10
CA ILE A 209 4.69 -1.94 11.43
C ILE A 209 3.64 -2.18 12.52
N LYS A 210 2.36 -1.90 12.23
CA LYS A 210 1.26 -2.13 13.20
C LYS A 210 0.88 -3.60 13.35
N ALA A 211 1.24 -4.44 12.39
CA ALA A 211 0.96 -5.87 12.38
C ALA A 211 2.06 -6.71 13.07
N LEU A 212 3.24 -6.11 13.32
CA LEU A 212 4.35 -6.69 14.08
C LEU A 212 4.21 -6.41 15.57
#